data_c8d1c67eb9a31429cca338c5b18ab914
#
_entry.id   c8d1c67eb9a31429cca338c5b18ab914
#
_cell.length_a   1.000
_cell.length_b   1.000
_cell.length_c   1.000
_cell.angle_alpha   90.00
_cell.angle_beta   90.00
_cell.angle_gamma   90.00
#
_symmetry.space_group_name_H-M   'P 1'
#
loop_
_entity.id
_entity.type
_entity.pdbx_description
1 polymer ?
#
loop_
_entity_poly.entity_id
_entity_poly.type
_entity_poly.pdbx_seq_one_letter_code
_entity_poly.pdbx_strand_id
1 'polypeptide(L)'
;MKTSNLILTALALNACLAGSARSQQVNETGFVATISNNTAAPKPAPEGMVWIPGGEFSMGSLANGGGSCEMPMVSNDTEPVHRVRVEGFWMDRTTVTNEEFEKFVKATGYVTIAERTPTKEEFPTAPVENLVAGSVVFAPTDHEVPLNDHLQWWSYVRGANWRHPLGPQTDIKGKENYPVVQIAYPDAEAYAKWAGKRLPTEAEFEFAARGGLSGETYVWGDEFRPRGKWMANTWQGKFPVKDTGEDGYPGLAPVAKFPANGYGLYDMAGNVWEWCSDWYRPDYYAQLAKAGGVAMNPHGPHSPFDPSEPNEKKRVHRGGSFLCNDQYCSRYIVGTRGKGEVNTGTNHLGFRCVKDPDMKTAGP
;
A
#
# COMPACT_ATOMS: atom_id res chain seq x y z
N MET A 1 -13.48 -63.18 66.21
CA MET A 1 -12.56 -62.09 66.39
C MET A 1 -11.77 -61.91 65.12
N LYS A 2 -12.08 -60.94 64.31
CA LYS A 2 -11.48 -60.69 62.96
C LYS A 2 -10.84 -59.30 62.99
N THR A 3 -9.55 -59.30 62.87
CA THR A 3 -8.72 -58.09 62.70
C THR A 3 -8.72 -57.68 61.22
N SER A 4 -9.20 -56.47 60.92
CA SER A 4 -9.12 -55.90 59.58
C SER A 4 -7.90 -54.99 59.44
N ASN A 5 -7.02 -55.27 58.52
CA ASN A 5 -5.92 -54.44 58.12
C ASN A 5 -6.39 -53.37 57.13
N LEU A 6 -6.16 -52.08 57.47
CA LEU A 6 -6.31 -50.94 56.57
C LEU A 6 -5.00 -50.76 55.80
N ILE A 7 -5.08 -50.87 54.44
CA ILE A 7 -4.03 -50.51 53.54
C ILE A 7 -4.29 -49.09 53.06
N LEU A 8 -3.40 -48.15 53.39
CA LEU A 8 -3.42 -46.77 52.85
C LEU A 8 -2.72 -46.79 51.46
N THR A 9 -3.48 -46.55 50.43
CA THR A 9 -2.94 -46.33 49.06
C THR A 9 -2.74 -44.85 48.86
N ALA A 10 -1.50 -44.36 48.74
CA ALA A 10 -1.18 -42.99 48.36
C ALA A 10 -1.38 -42.80 46.86
N LEU A 11 -2.36 -42.00 46.46
CA LEU A 11 -2.46 -41.54 45.09
C LEU A 11 -1.54 -40.33 44.87
N ALA A 12 -0.50 -40.52 44.03
CA ALA A 12 0.30 -39.45 43.51
C ALA A 12 -0.47 -38.72 42.38
N LEU A 13 -0.85 -37.48 42.61
CA LEU A 13 -1.45 -36.61 41.59
C LEU A 13 -0.32 -36.12 40.68
N ASN A 14 -0.17 -36.69 39.48
CA ASN A 14 0.61 -36.12 38.41
C ASN A 14 -0.21 -34.97 37.76
N ALA A 15 0.10 -33.72 38.07
CA ALA A 15 -0.41 -32.57 37.39
C ALA A 15 0.31 -32.43 36.03
N CYS A 16 -0.24 -32.98 34.97
CA CYS A 16 0.14 -32.63 33.61
C CYS A 16 -0.25 -31.18 33.33
N LEU A 17 0.74 -30.31 33.27
CA LEU A 17 0.61 -28.97 32.68
C LEU A 17 0.40 -29.14 31.17
N ALA A 18 -0.86 -29.33 30.76
CA ALA A 18 -1.26 -29.22 29.36
C ALA A 18 -1.22 -27.73 29.01
N GLY A 19 -0.12 -27.30 28.38
CA GLY A 19 -0.09 -26.04 27.69
C GLY A 19 -1.15 -26.06 26.60
N SER A 20 -2.27 -25.34 26.81
CA SER A 20 -3.32 -25.16 25.82
C SER A 20 -2.74 -24.35 24.65
N ALA A 21 -2.28 -25.07 23.62
CA ALA A 21 -2.13 -24.49 22.29
C ALA A 21 -3.54 -23.99 21.89
N ARG A 22 -3.78 -22.68 21.97
CA ARG A 22 -4.98 -22.07 21.38
C ARG A 22 -4.95 -22.40 19.89
N SER A 23 -5.81 -23.30 19.45
CA SER A 23 -6.09 -23.46 18.03
C SER A 23 -6.60 -22.12 17.52
N GLN A 24 -5.83 -21.47 16.64
CA GLN A 24 -6.27 -20.25 15.98
C GLN A 24 -7.49 -20.62 15.12
N GLN A 25 -8.62 -19.97 15.39
CA GLN A 25 -9.80 -20.16 14.55
C GLN A 25 -9.51 -19.58 13.17
N VAL A 26 -9.43 -20.43 12.16
CA VAL A 26 -9.41 -20.06 10.75
C VAL A 26 -10.85 -19.76 10.36
N ASN A 27 -11.13 -18.59 9.80
CA ASN A 27 -12.45 -18.28 9.26
C ASN A 27 -12.67 -19.07 7.93
N GLU A 28 -13.91 -19.06 7.42
CA GLU A 28 -14.27 -19.76 6.18
C GLU A 28 -13.45 -19.31 4.96
N THR A 29 -12.85 -18.12 5.03
CA THR A 29 -12.00 -17.53 3.98
C THR A 29 -10.51 -17.89 4.13
N GLY A 30 -10.12 -18.68 5.12
CA GLY A 30 -8.72 -19.05 5.36
C GLY A 30 -7.89 -17.99 6.09
N PHE A 31 -8.48 -16.84 6.48
CA PHE A 31 -7.80 -15.85 7.32
C PHE A 31 -7.81 -16.26 8.79
N VAL A 32 -6.69 -16.02 9.44
CA VAL A 32 -6.52 -16.19 10.89
C VAL A 32 -6.47 -14.81 11.54
N ALA A 33 -7.08 -14.69 12.71
CA ALA A 33 -7.13 -13.42 13.46
C ALA A 33 -5.76 -12.75 13.58
N THR A 34 -5.75 -11.44 13.50
CA THR A 34 -4.55 -10.62 13.73
C THR A 34 -4.17 -10.68 15.21
N ILE A 35 -2.90 -10.94 15.50
CA ILE A 35 -2.31 -10.93 16.83
C ILE A 35 -1.43 -9.68 16.94
N SER A 36 -1.99 -8.59 17.41
CA SER A 36 -1.23 -7.35 17.62
C SER A 36 -0.27 -7.49 18.80
N ASN A 37 0.92 -6.93 18.67
CA ASN A 37 1.84 -6.79 19.80
C ASN A 37 1.27 -5.81 20.83
N ASN A 38 1.55 -6.06 22.11
CA ASN A 38 1.18 -5.17 23.21
C ASN A 38 2.29 -4.16 23.56
N THR A 39 3.25 -3.97 22.66
CA THR A 39 4.38 -3.06 22.90
C THR A 39 3.88 -1.61 22.89
N ALA A 40 4.14 -0.92 23.98
CA ALA A 40 3.82 0.51 24.08
C ALA A 40 4.62 1.31 23.04
N ALA A 41 4.00 2.36 22.50
CA ALA A 41 4.68 3.27 21.59
C ALA A 41 5.92 3.88 22.26
N PRO A 42 7.09 3.88 21.60
CA PRO A 42 8.26 4.62 22.07
C PRO A 42 7.96 6.11 22.22
N LYS A 43 8.70 6.78 23.07
CA LYS A 43 8.55 8.24 23.28
C LYS A 43 9.91 8.93 23.03
N PRO A 44 9.89 10.15 22.49
CA PRO A 44 8.74 10.92 22.00
C PRO A 44 8.16 10.39 20.69
N ALA A 45 6.86 10.58 20.48
CA ALA A 45 6.22 10.29 19.20
C ALA A 45 6.72 11.28 18.12
N PRO A 46 7.13 10.83 16.93
CA PRO A 46 7.44 11.72 15.83
C PRO A 46 6.19 12.50 15.38
N GLU A 47 6.38 13.75 15.00
CA GLU A 47 5.29 14.59 14.50
C GLU A 47 4.64 13.98 13.24
N GLY A 48 3.32 14.05 13.16
CA GLY A 48 2.56 13.54 12.02
C GLY A 48 2.50 12.02 11.88
N MET A 49 3.12 11.26 12.78
CA MET A 49 3.16 9.80 12.72
C MET A 49 2.29 9.15 13.80
N VAL A 50 1.86 7.92 13.54
CA VAL A 50 1.20 7.04 14.52
C VAL A 50 2.02 5.78 14.73
N TRP A 51 1.92 5.23 15.94
CA TRP A 51 2.56 3.95 16.27
C TRP A 51 1.73 2.79 15.75
N ILE A 52 2.34 1.95 14.95
CA ILE A 52 1.81 0.66 14.51
C ILE A 52 2.46 -0.40 15.38
N PRO A 53 1.69 -1.15 16.18
CA PRO A 53 2.29 -2.01 17.20
C PRO A 53 3.02 -3.22 16.62
N GLY A 54 2.85 -3.48 15.32
CA GLY A 54 3.29 -4.71 14.71
C GLY A 54 2.48 -5.91 15.21
N GLY A 55 2.90 -7.10 14.83
CA GLY A 55 2.20 -8.32 15.19
C GLY A 55 2.17 -9.33 14.06
N GLU A 56 1.36 -10.36 14.24
CA GLU A 56 1.20 -11.45 13.28
C GLU A 56 -0.18 -11.35 12.62
N PHE A 57 -0.24 -11.44 11.29
CA PHE A 57 -1.50 -11.32 10.54
C PHE A 57 -1.52 -12.23 9.30
N SER A 58 -2.69 -12.41 8.74
CA SER A 58 -2.86 -13.06 7.43
C SER A 58 -2.74 -12.02 6.33
N MET A 59 -1.71 -12.13 5.51
CA MET A 59 -1.40 -11.25 4.38
C MET A 59 -1.92 -11.83 3.08
N GLY A 60 -2.45 -10.97 2.22
CA GLY A 60 -2.98 -11.33 0.92
C GLY A 60 -4.47 -11.08 0.76
N SER A 61 -5.00 -11.47 -0.37
CA SER A 61 -6.43 -11.38 -0.70
C SER A 61 -6.83 -12.59 -1.52
N LEU A 62 -8.06 -13.06 -1.34
CA LEU A 62 -8.60 -14.09 -2.22
C LEU A 62 -9.09 -13.44 -3.51
N ALA A 63 -8.73 -14.02 -4.65
CA ALA A 63 -9.09 -13.53 -5.98
C ALA A 63 -10.63 -13.39 -6.17
N ASN A 64 -11.40 -14.13 -5.39
CA ASN A 64 -12.86 -14.14 -5.39
C ASN A 64 -13.46 -13.39 -4.18
N GLY A 65 -12.78 -12.38 -3.66
CA GLY A 65 -13.29 -11.60 -2.52
C GLY A 65 -14.67 -11.04 -2.79
N GLY A 66 -15.71 -11.85 -2.60
CA GLY A 66 -17.15 -11.59 -2.40
C GLY A 66 -17.87 -10.56 -3.28
N GLY A 67 -17.17 -9.87 -4.16
CA GLY A 67 -17.73 -8.89 -5.11
C GLY A 67 -17.68 -9.47 -6.53
N SER A 68 -18.73 -9.21 -7.29
CA SER A 68 -18.95 -9.61 -8.68
C SER A 68 -17.93 -9.05 -9.69
N CYS A 69 -16.71 -8.80 -9.29
CA CYS A 69 -15.65 -8.31 -10.18
C CYS A 69 -14.97 -9.50 -10.86
N GLU A 70 -15.58 -10.02 -11.92
CA GLU A 70 -14.87 -10.77 -12.96
C GLU A 70 -13.91 -9.84 -13.70
N MET A 71 -12.92 -9.28 -12.98
CA MET A 71 -11.99 -8.34 -13.59
C MET A 71 -10.78 -9.06 -14.13
N PRO A 72 -10.45 -8.90 -15.43
CA PRO A 72 -9.28 -9.54 -16.06
C PRO A 72 -7.94 -9.10 -15.45
N MET A 73 -7.93 -8.12 -14.54
CA MET A 73 -6.74 -7.53 -13.94
C MET A 73 -6.53 -7.84 -12.45
N VAL A 74 -7.37 -8.67 -11.83
CA VAL A 74 -7.01 -9.26 -10.54
C VAL A 74 -6.03 -10.38 -10.83
N SER A 75 -4.75 -10.07 -10.72
CA SER A 75 -3.69 -11.07 -10.86
C SER A 75 -3.70 -11.97 -9.63
N ASN A 76 -3.38 -13.25 -9.80
CA ASN A 76 -3.21 -14.22 -8.71
C ASN A 76 -2.00 -13.93 -7.81
N ASP A 77 -1.45 -12.72 -7.89
CA ASP A 77 -0.25 -12.30 -7.17
C ASP A 77 -0.51 -11.94 -5.70
N THR A 78 -1.78 -12.00 -5.28
CA THR A 78 -2.23 -11.80 -3.89
C THR A 78 -2.45 -13.09 -3.13
N GLU A 79 -2.27 -14.23 -3.80
CA GLU A 79 -2.48 -15.58 -3.25
C GLU A 79 -1.17 -16.39 -3.23
N PRO A 80 -1.13 -17.40 -2.35
CA PRO A 80 -2.09 -17.71 -1.30
C PRO A 80 -2.01 -16.74 -0.12
N VAL A 81 -3.10 -16.60 0.63
CA VAL A 81 -3.08 -15.97 1.95
C VAL A 81 -2.09 -16.72 2.84
N HIS A 82 -1.19 -16.00 3.49
CA HIS A 82 -0.12 -16.58 4.30
C HIS A 82 0.13 -15.77 5.57
N ARG A 83 0.80 -16.37 6.54
CA ARG A 83 1.07 -15.70 7.82
C ARG A 83 2.35 -14.90 7.74
N VAL A 84 2.26 -13.65 8.20
CA VAL A 84 3.36 -12.70 8.25
C VAL A 84 3.41 -12.07 9.63
N ARG A 85 4.60 -11.81 10.14
CA ARG A 85 4.86 -10.99 11.33
C ARG A 85 5.66 -9.77 10.93
N VAL A 86 5.24 -8.61 11.43
CA VAL A 86 5.99 -7.36 11.35
C VAL A 86 6.27 -6.82 12.75
N GLU A 87 7.43 -6.22 12.94
CA GLU A 87 7.74 -5.52 14.19
C GLU A 87 7.00 -4.18 14.25
N GLY A 88 7.01 -3.51 15.44
CA GLY A 88 6.37 -2.21 15.59
C GLY A 88 7.18 -1.09 14.94
N PHE A 89 6.48 -0.12 14.34
CA PHE A 89 7.08 1.02 13.64
C PHE A 89 6.18 2.25 13.70
N TRP A 90 6.74 3.41 13.44
CA TRP A 90 5.98 4.64 13.21
C TRP A 90 5.61 4.76 11.74
N MET A 91 4.40 5.19 11.43
CA MET A 91 3.93 5.43 10.06
C MET A 91 3.31 6.82 9.96
N ASP A 92 3.59 7.54 8.86
CA ASP A 92 2.91 8.79 8.54
C ASP A 92 1.40 8.59 8.51
N ARG A 93 0.65 9.48 9.14
CA ARG A 93 -0.82 9.37 9.24
C ARG A 93 -1.50 9.50 7.88
N THR A 94 -0.88 10.22 6.97
CA THR A 94 -1.34 10.48 5.61
C THR A 94 -0.23 10.19 4.61
N THR A 95 -0.54 10.21 3.34
CA THR A 95 0.45 10.35 2.28
C THR A 95 1.21 11.66 2.42
N VAL A 96 2.46 11.70 1.95
CA VAL A 96 3.26 12.94 1.88
C VAL A 96 2.53 13.95 1.01
N THR A 97 2.39 15.16 1.54
CA THR A 97 1.67 16.26 0.89
C THR A 97 2.57 17.10 -0.02
N ASN A 98 1.96 17.90 -0.90
CA ASN A 98 2.68 18.88 -1.72
C ASN A 98 3.51 19.84 -0.87
N GLU A 99 2.98 20.32 0.26
CA GLU A 99 3.71 21.21 1.18
C GLU A 99 4.95 20.54 1.77
N GLU A 100 4.82 19.29 2.23
CA GLU A 100 5.92 18.54 2.82
C GLU A 100 7.01 18.24 1.78
N PHE A 101 6.62 17.85 0.57
CA PHE A 101 7.57 17.61 -0.52
C PHE A 101 8.24 18.89 -1.00
N GLU A 102 7.51 20.01 -1.02
CA GLU A 102 8.08 21.32 -1.33
C GLU A 102 9.16 21.74 -0.32
N LYS A 103 8.95 21.48 0.98
CA LYS A 103 9.97 21.71 2.03
C LYS A 103 11.25 20.91 1.75
N PHE A 104 11.13 19.66 1.37
CA PHE A 104 12.27 18.83 0.96
C PHE A 104 13.02 19.43 -0.22
N VAL A 105 12.29 19.75 -1.29
CA VAL A 105 12.92 20.31 -2.51
C VAL A 105 13.58 21.65 -2.23
N LYS A 106 12.95 22.55 -1.45
CA LYS A 106 13.54 23.84 -1.04
C LYS A 106 14.81 23.66 -0.20
N ALA A 107 14.84 22.66 0.68
CA ALA A 107 15.98 22.40 1.56
C ALA A 107 17.19 21.78 0.83
N THR A 108 16.94 21.00 -0.23
CA THR A 108 17.96 20.15 -0.87
C THR A 108 18.31 20.55 -2.30
N GLY A 109 17.44 21.31 -2.98
CA GLY A 109 17.55 21.56 -4.41
C GLY A 109 17.27 20.31 -5.26
N TYR A 110 16.58 19.31 -4.71
CA TYR A 110 16.32 18.05 -5.39
C TYR A 110 15.53 18.26 -6.69
N VAL A 111 15.95 17.56 -7.74
CA VAL A 111 15.28 17.53 -9.06
C VAL A 111 14.72 16.13 -9.27
N THR A 112 13.40 16.02 -9.41
CA THR A 112 12.73 14.73 -9.57
C THR A 112 13.01 14.08 -10.92
N ILE A 113 12.75 12.77 -11.01
CA ILE A 113 12.88 12.02 -12.28
C ILE A 113 12.08 12.70 -13.39
N ALA A 114 10.85 13.11 -13.12
CA ALA A 114 9.97 13.77 -14.10
C ALA A 114 10.48 15.16 -14.58
N GLU A 115 11.35 15.81 -13.81
CA GLU A 115 11.95 17.12 -14.14
C GLU A 115 13.27 16.99 -14.94
N ARG A 116 13.83 15.76 -15.05
CA ARG A 116 15.07 15.50 -15.78
C ARG A 116 14.77 15.05 -17.21
N THR A 117 15.59 15.48 -18.15
CA THR A 117 15.57 14.89 -19.49
C THR A 117 16.11 13.46 -19.42
N PRO A 118 15.35 12.44 -19.83
CA PRO A 118 15.83 11.06 -19.89
C PRO A 118 17.02 10.92 -20.83
N THR A 119 17.92 10.00 -20.54
CA THR A 119 19.09 9.76 -21.37
C THR A 119 18.90 8.59 -22.34
N LYS A 120 19.74 8.53 -23.37
CA LYS A 120 19.71 7.41 -24.33
C LYS A 120 20.16 6.09 -23.69
N GLU A 121 20.97 6.15 -22.63
CA GLU A 121 21.39 4.99 -21.85
C GLU A 121 20.23 4.42 -21.04
N GLU A 122 19.36 5.29 -20.49
CA GLU A 122 18.17 4.87 -19.77
C GLU A 122 17.10 4.30 -20.72
N PHE A 123 16.96 4.88 -21.92
CA PHE A 123 15.96 4.48 -22.92
C PHE A 123 16.60 4.25 -24.30
N PRO A 124 17.35 3.15 -24.48
CA PRO A 124 18.15 2.90 -25.69
C PRO A 124 17.32 2.77 -26.98
N THR A 125 16.06 2.39 -26.87
CA THR A 125 15.16 2.22 -28.02
C THR A 125 14.32 3.46 -28.34
N ALA A 126 14.19 4.41 -27.41
CA ALA A 126 13.37 5.61 -27.62
C ALA A 126 14.01 6.56 -28.65
N PRO A 127 13.27 7.15 -29.60
CA PRO A 127 13.76 8.25 -30.43
C PRO A 127 14.25 9.42 -29.57
N VAL A 128 15.33 10.09 -29.99
CA VAL A 128 15.96 11.18 -29.19
C VAL A 128 14.99 12.34 -28.96
N GLU A 129 14.13 12.63 -29.92
CA GLU A 129 13.09 13.65 -29.83
C GLU A 129 12.02 13.37 -28.76
N ASN A 130 11.88 12.10 -28.36
CA ASN A 130 10.97 11.67 -27.30
C ASN A 130 11.63 11.67 -25.90
N LEU A 131 12.96 11.86 -25.85
CA LEU A 131 13.70 11.99 -24.58
C LEU A 131 13.52 13.41 -24.02
N VAL A 132 12.37 13.69 -23.46
CA VAL A 132 12.00 15.00 -22.91
C VAL A 132 11.53 14.83 -21.46
N ALA A 133 11.83 15.81 -20.61
CA ALA A 133 11.33 15.83 -19.24
C ALA A 133 9.79 15.82 -19.23
N GLY A 134 9.21 14.96 -18.41
CA GLY A 134 7.76 14.77 -18.35
C GLY A 134 7.40 13.52 -17.56
N SER A 135 6.13 13.19 -17.57
CA SER A 135 5.60 12.04 -16.84
C SER A 135 4.29 11.54 -17.44
N VAL A 136 3.82 10.40 -16.95
CA VAL A 136 2.59 9.77 -17.42
C VAL A 136 1.39 10.40 -16.71
N VAL A 137 0.38 10.78 -17.49
CA VAL A 137 -0.84 11.46 -17.03
C VAL A 137 -2.07 10.68 -17.50
N PHE A 138 -3.00 10.47 -16.58
CA PHE A 138 -4.33 10.02 -16.94
C PHE A 138 -5.09 11.16 -17.62
N ALA A 139 -5.61 10.87 -18.80
CA ALA A 139 -6.45 11.77 -19.60
C ALA A 139 -7.80 11.07 -19.88
N PRO A 140 -8.91 11.54 -19.30
CA PRO A 140 -10.23 10.97 -19.60
C PRO A 140 -10.51 10.95 -21.09
N THR A 141 -11.20 9.91 -21.56
CA THR A 141 -11.68 9.85 -22.95
C THR A 141 -13.00 10.64 -23.10
N ASP A 142 -13.31 11.10 -24.29
CA ASP A 142 -14.56 11.81 -24.60
C ASP A 142 -15.75 10.87 -24.87
N HIS A 143 -15.47 9.56 -24.99
CA HIS A 143 -16.45 8.50 -25.23
C HIS A 143 -15.99 7.19 -24.57
N GLU A 144 -16.89 6.22 -24.47
CA GLU A 144 -16.57 4.88 -23.94
C GLU A 144 -15.60 4.14 -24.84
N VAL A 145 -14.60 3.54 -24.24
CA VAL A 145 -13.57 2.75 -24.92
C VAL A 145 -13.45 1.36 -24.31
N PRO A 146 -12.97 0.35 -25.04
CA PRO A 146 -12.63 -0.96 -24.48
C PRO A 146 -11.57 -0.84 -23.40
N LEU A 147 -11.80 -1.48 -22.24
CA LEU A 147 -10.90 -1.37 -21.07
C LEU A 147 -9.66 -2.27 -21.13
N ASN A 148 -9.41 -2.96 -22.24
CA ASN A 148 -8.26 -3.83 -22.46
C ASN A 148 -7.04 -3.12 -23.09
N ASP A 149 -7.17 -1.84 -23.44
CA ASP A 149 -6.08 -1.02 -23.97
C ASP A 149 -5.95 0.28 -23.16
N HIS A 150 -5.11 0.24 -22.15
CA HIS A 150 -4.90 1.36 -21.24
C HIS A 150 -4.22 2.58 -21.89
N LEU A 151 -3.57 2.44 -23.04
CA LEU A 151 -2.97 3.56 -23.75
C LEU A 151 -4.00 4.57 -24.28
N GLN A 152 -5.29 4.23 -24.27
CA GLN A 152 -6.35 5.14 -24.66
C GLN A 152 -6.59 6.27 -23.63
N TRP A 153 -6.19 6.10 -22.39
CA TRP A 153 -6.35 7.10 -21.32
C TRP A 153 -5.06 7.42 -20.55
N TRP A 154 -3.93 6.84 -20.96
CA TRP A 154 -2.62 7.21 -20.43
C TRP A 154 -1.79 7.88 -21.51
N SER A 155 -1.21 9.03 -21.21
CA SER A 155 -0.35 9.77 -22.11
C SER A 155 0.91 10.26 -21.41
N TYR A 156 2.06 10.18 -22.09
CA TYR A 156 3.25 10.86 -21.62
C TYR A 156 3.16 12.34 -21.95
N VAL A 157 3.18 13.18 -20.92
CA VAL A 157 2.98 14.63 -21.06
C VAL A 157 4.28 15.35 -20.73
N ARG A 158 4.82 16.04 -21.74
CA ARG A 158 6.01 16.88 -21.57
C ARG A 158 5.79 17.94 -20.52
N GLY A 159 6.72 18.05 -19.54
CA GLY A 159 6.67 19.01 -18.44
C GLY A 159 5.70 18.66 -17.32
N ALA A 160 5.00 17.50 -17.39
CA ALA A 160 4.28 16.98 -16.24
C ALA A 160 5.27 16.55 -15.17
N ASN A 161 5.08 17.01 -13.93
CA ASN A 161 5.89 16.72 -12.75
C ASN A 161 5.11 17.06 -11.49
N TRP A 162 5.68 16.93 -10.32
CA TRP A 162 4.98 17.17 -9.06
C TRP A 162 4.44 18.60 -8.88
N ARG A 163 5.06 19.65 -9.51
CA ARG A 163 4.54 21.02 -9.51
C ARG A 163 3.46 21.26 -10.56
N HIS A 164 3.47 20.46 -11.61
CA HIS A 164 2.60 20.54 -12.78
C HIS A 164 1.98 19.16 -13.06
N PRO A 165 1.09 18.64 -12.17
CA PRO A 165 0.69 17.22 -12.18
C PRO A 165 0.04 16.73 -13.48
N LEU A 166 -0.63 17.61 -14.22
CA LEU A 166 -1.28 17.28 -15.49
C LEU A 166 -0.57 17.96 -16.70
N GLY A 167 0.64 18.49 -16.50
CA GLY A 167 1.43 19.19 -17.50
C GLY A 167 1.57 20.70 -17.24
N PRO A 168 2.33 21.43 -18.09
CA PRO A 168 2.81 22.78 -17.83
C PRO A 168 1.74 23.84 -17.55
N GLN A 169 0.50 23.57 -17.94
CA GLN A 169 -0.63 24.49 -17.74
C GLN A 169 -1.34 24.28 -16.40
N THR A 170 -0.87 23.36 -15.58
CA THR A 170 -1.41 23.08 -14.24
C THR A 170 -0.42 23.46 -13.16
N ASP A 171 -0.90 23.68 -11.95
CA ASP A 171 -0.07 23.93 -10.77
C ASP A 171 -0.69 23.31 -9.51
N ILE A 172 0.04 23.40 -8.41
CA ILE A 172 -0.36 22.93 -7.08
C ILE A 172 -0.78 24.05 -6.13
N LYS A 173 -0.94 25.26 -6.61
CA LYS A 173 -1.35 26.41 -5.79
C LYS A 173 -2.73 26.17 -5.18
N GLY A 174 -2.84 26.33 -3.86
CA GLY A 174 -4.04 26.03 -3.09
C GLY A 174 -4.28 24.53 -2.88
N LYS A 175 -3.29 23.69 -3.21
CA LYS A 175 -3.32 22.23 -3.02
C LYS A 175 -2.17 21.74 -2.11
N GLU A 176 -1.77 22.56 -1.16
CA GLU A 176 -0.66 22.30 -0.25
C GLU A 176 -0.87 21.01 0.55
N ASN A 177 -2.14 20.73 0.94
CA ASN A 177 -2.55 19.54 1.70
C ASN A 177 -3.08 18.38 0.83
N TYR A 178 -2.82 18.40 -0.46
CA TYR A 178 -3.08 17.26 -1.35
C TYR A 178 -1.87 16.33 -1.39
N PRO A 179 -2.05 15.03 -1.67
CA PRO A 179 -0.94 14.13 -1.89
C PRO A 179 0.00 14.67 -2.98
N VAL A 180 1.29 14.61 -2.76
CA VAL A 180 2.24 14.81 -3.85
C VAL A 180 2.15 13.61 -4.81
N VAL A 181 2.09 13.90 -6.09
CA VAL A 181 2.00 12.91 -7.18
C VAL A 181 3.10 13.15 -8.23
N GLN A 182 3.17 12.34 -9.27
CA GLN A 182 4.25 12.36 -10.27
C GLN A 182 5.61 12.03 -9.65
N ILE A 183 5.60 11.17 -8.63
CA ILE A 183 6.77 10.76 -7.85
C ILE A 183 7.22 9.39 -8.32
N ALA A 184 8.42 9.31 -8.86
CA ALA A 184 9.10 8.05 -9.13
C ALA A 184 9.66 7.45 -7.83
N TYR A 185 9.99 6.15 -7.83
CA TYR A 185 10.50 5.48 -6.63
C TYR A 185 11.76 6.15 -6.05
N PRO A 186 12.79 6.54 -6.85
CA PRO A 186 13.96 7.23 -6.32
C PRO A 186 13.65 8.58 -5.67
N ASP A 187 12.59 9.28 -6.13
CA ASP A 187 12.17 10.56 -5.55
C ASP A 187 11.59 10.36 -4.15
N ALA A 188 10.74 9.31 -4.01
CA ALA A 188 10.16 8.93 -2.72
C ALA A 188 11.23 8.47 -1.73
N GLU A 189 12.21 7.68 -2.18
CA GLU A 189 13.34 7.21 -1.36
C GLU A 189 14.24 8.38 -0.92
N ALA A 190 14.51 9.35 -1.80
CA ALA A 190 15.30 10.54 -1.48
C ALA A 190 14.61 11.41 -0.42
N TYR A 191 13.29 11.63 -0.57
CA TYR A 191 12.51 12.32 0.46
C TYR A 191 12.56 11.58 1.80
N ALA A 192 12.27 10.28 1.80
CA ALA A 192 12.26 9.48 3.02
C ALA A 192 13.60 9.56 3.76
N LYS A 193 14.71 9.42 3.04
CA LYS A 193 16.07 9.54 3.59
C LYS A 193 16.33 10.94 4.18
N TRP A 194 15.94 12.00 3.48
CA TRP A 194 16.08 13.38 3.99
C TRP A 194 15.28 13.58 5.28
N ALA A 195 14.05 13.04 5.34
CA ALA A 195 13.18 13.13 6.51
C ALA A 195 13.62 12.23 7.68
N GLY A 196 14.72 11.47 7.56
CA GLY A 196 15.14 10.47 8.56
C GLY A 196 14.13 9.34 8.73
N LYS A 197 13.52 8.93 7.62
CA LYS A 197 12.50 7.89 7.49
C LYS A 197 12.90 6.90 6.39
N ARG A 198 12.05 5.93 6.11
CA ARG A 198 12.12 5.00 4.98
C ARG A 198 10.74 4.74 4.38
N LEU A 199 10.69 4.15 3.22
CA LEU A 199 9.44 3.64 2.66
C LEU A 199 9.01 2.37 3.44
N PRO A 200 7.70 2.09 3.56
CA PRO A 200 7.21 0.86 4.16
C PRO A 200 7.56 -0.34 3.30
N THR A 201 7.76 -1.50 3.92
CA THR A 201 7.65 -2.76 3.19
C THR A 201 6.19 -3.01 2.82
N GLU A 202 5.95 -3.87 1.83
CA GLU A 202 4.59 -4.27 1.45
C GLU A 202 3.83 -4.89 2.63
N ALA A 203 4.50 -5.70 3.44
CA ALA A 203 3.92 -6.32 4.62
C ALA A 203 3.55 -5.29 5.71
N GLU A 204 4.41 -4.31 5.96
CA GLU A 204 4.13 -3.21 6.88
C GLU A 204 2.94 -2.37 6.41
N PHE A 205 2.87 -2.07 5.11
CA PHE A 205 1.75 -1.33 4.55
C PHE A 205 0.44 -2.10 4.74
N GLU A 206 0.38 -3.39 4.39
CA GLU A 206 -0.85 -4.17 4.52
C GLU A 206 -1.27 -4.36 5.97
N PHE A 207 -0.32 -4.66 6.88
CA PHE A 207 -0.61 -4.74 8.32
C PHE A 207 -1.24 -3.43 8.83
N ALA A 208 -0.64 -2.30 8.47
CA ALA A 208 -1.12 -0.98 8.85
C ALA A 208 -2.48 -0.64 8.21
N ALA A 209 -2.67 -0.98 6.93
CA ALA A 209 -3.93 -0.77 6.21
C ALA A 209 -5.09 -1.53 6.81
N ARG A 210 -4.89 -2.79 7.23
CA ARG A 210 -5.91 -3.59 7.89
C ARG A 210 -6.40 -3.01 9.22
N GLY A 211 -5.60 -2.16 9.87
CA GLY A 211 -6.06 -1.46 11.08
C GLY A 211 -6.50 -2.38 12.24
N GLY A 212 -5.98 -3.61 12.28
CA GLY A 212 -6.35 -4.64 13.25
C GLY A 212 -7.44 -5.61 12.77
N LEU A 213 -8.08 -5.35 11.64
CA LEU A 213 -9.06 -6.26 11.01
C LEU A 213 -8.37 -7.48 10.39
N SER A 214 -9.12 -8.56 10.16
CA SER A 214 -8.58 -9.81 9.63
C SER A 214 -9.56 -10.49 8.67
N GLY A 215 -9.25 -10.47 7.39
CA GLY A 215 -10.05 -11.11 6.34
C GLY A 215 -11.13 -10.24 5.72
N GLU A 216 -11.35 -9.03 6.26
CA GLU A 216 -12.28 -8.07 5.70
C GLU A 216 -11.80 -7.56 4.34
N THR A 217 -12.77 -7.22 3.50
CA THR A 217 -12.55 -6.81 2.11
C THR A 217 -11.86 -5.44 2.01
N TYR A 218 -12.27 -4.48 2.86
CA TYR A 218 -11.76 -3.11 2.84
C TYR A 218 -11.06 -2.77 4.15
N VAL A 219 -10.32 -1.69 4.16
CA VAL A 219 -9.63 -1.18 5.35
C VAL A 219 -10.59 -0.72 6.47
N TRP A 220 -11.90 -0.69 6.20
CA TRP A 220 -12.98 -0.32 7.12
C TRP A 220 -14.01 -1.43 7.36
N GLY A 221 -13.87 -2.63 6.81
CA GLY A 221 -14.80 -3.77 6.93
C GLY A 221 -15.23 -4.33 5.58
N ASP A 222 -16.39 -5.00 5.52
CA ASP A 222 -16.83 -5.71 4.32
C ASP A 222 -17.85 -4.95 3.45
N GLU A 223 -18.47 -3.91 3.97
CA GLU A 223 -19.42 -3.11 3.23
C GLU A 223 -18.72 -1.94 2.54
N PHE A 224 -18.81 -1.84 1.20
CA PHE A 224 -18.14 -0.76 0.44
C PHE A 224 -18.58 0.64 0.86
N ARG A 225 -19.89 0.84 1.09
CA ARG A 225 -20.48 2.11 1.52
C ARG A 225 -21.34 1.93 2.77
N PRO A 226 -20.76 1.72 3.95
CA PRO A 226 -21.51 1.48 5.16
C PRO A 226 -22.47 2.63 5.45
N ARG A 227 -23.77 2.31 5.50
CA ARG A 227 -24.87 3.28 5.63
C ARG A 227 -24.87 4.35 4.51
N GLY A 228 -24.43 3.97 3.31
CA GLY A 228 -24.35 4.89 2.15
C GLY A 228 -23.18 5.88 2.18
N LYS A 229 -22.28 5.81 3.17
CA LYS A 229 -21.16 6.73 3.32
C LYS A 229 -19.95 6.29 2.47
N TRP A 230 -19.38 7.21 1.73
CA TRP A 230 -18.08 7.00 1.07
C TRP A 230 -16.98 6.93 2.11
N MET A 231 -16.12 5.92 2.01
CA MET A 231 -15.04 5.63 2.95
C MET A 231 -13.66 5.89 2.39
N ALA A 232 -13.56 6.09 1.07
CA ALA A 232 -12.33 6.37 0.35
C ALA A 232 -12.63 7.19 -0.90
N ASN A 233 -11.61 7.91 -1.41
CA ASN A 233 -11.67 8.59 -2.70
C ASN A 233 -11.42 7.59 -3.82
N THR A 234 -12.43 7.30 -4.61
CA THR A 234 -12.41 6.34 -5.71
C THR A 234 -13.17 6.89 -6.91
N TRP A 235 -13.03 6.30 -8.07
CA TRP A 235 -13.76 6.74 -9.27
C TRP A 235 -15.25 6.40 -9.19
N GLN A 236 -16.10 7.37 -9.52
CA GLN A 236 -17.52 7.17 -9.70
C GLN A 236 -17.95 7.58 -11.11
N GLY A 237 -18.98 6.94 -11.62
CA GLY A 237 -19.45 7.14 -12.99
C GLY A 237 -18.75 6.20 -13.98
N LYS A 238 -18.78 6.56 -15.26
CA LYS A 238 -18.29 5.69 -16.33
C LYS A 238 -16.79 5.86 -16.55
N PHE A 239 -16.01 4.83 -16.26
CA PHE A 239 -14.57 4.83 -16.50
C PHE A 239 -14.26 4.50 -17.99
N PRO A 240 -13.28 5.17 -18.63
CA PRO A 240 -12.46 6.30 -18.18
C PRO A 240 -12.99 7.68 -18.60
N VAL A 241 -14.32 7.79 -18.84
CA VAL A 241 -14.93 8.96 -19.48
C VAL A 241 -15.11 10.12 -18.49
N LYS A 242 -15.76 9.85 -17.36
CA LYS A 242 -16.07 10.91 -16.41
C LYS A 242 -16.21 10.37 -14.99
N ASP A 243 -15.40 10.95 -14.10
CA ASP A 243 -15.62 10.85 -12.68
C ASP A 243 -16.72 11.82 -12.25
N THR A 244 -17.78 11.31 -11.62
CA THR A 244 -18.92 12.12 -11.17
C THR A 244 -18.68 12.79 -9.83
N GLY A 245 -17.65 12.37 -9.07
CA GLY A 245 -17.27 12.95 -7.78
C GLY A 245 -18.35 12.82 -6.70
N GLU A 246 -19.09 11.72 -6.67
CA GLU A 246 -20.14 11.47 -5.67
C GLU A 246 -19.58 11.36 -4.26
N ASP A 247 -18.30 11.01 -4.11
CA ASP A 247 -17.58 10.98 -2.84
C ASP A 247 -17.14 12.38 -2.37
N GLY A 248 -17.35 13.41 -3.19
CA GLY A 248 -17.02 14.80 -2.95
C GLY A 248 -15.82 15.31 -3.76
N TYR A 249 -15.10 14.45 -4.49
CA TYR A 249 -13.86 14.80 -5.15
C TYR A 249 -13.70 14.16 -6.53
N PRO A 250 -14.01 14.87 -7.62
CA PRO A 250 -13.63 14.38 -8.94
C PRO A 250 -12.10 14.47 -9.10
N GLY A 251 -11.41 13.35 -9.03
CA GLY A 251 -9.96 13.27 -9.02
C GLY A 251 -9.34 13.25 -7.62
N LEU A 252 -8.17 13.86 -7.43
CA LEU A 252 -7.48 13.88 -6.14
C LEU A 252 -8.26 14.61 -5.05
N ALA A 253 -8.27 14.07 -3.85
CA ALA A 253 -8.77 14.71 -2.64
C ALA A 253 -7.62 15.23 -1.75
N PRO A 254 -7.83 16.28 -0.93
CA PRO A 254 -6.93 16.61 0.16
C PRO A 254 -6.78 15.40 1.11
N VAL A 255 -5.62 15.24 1.74
CA VAL A 255 -5.42 14.14 2.69
C VAL A 255 -6.37 14.21 3.88
N ALA A 256 -6.67 13.06 4.47
CA ALA A 256 -7.50 12.91 5.67
C ALA A 256 -8.95 13.44 5.52
N LYS A 257 -9.54 13.34 4.33
CA LYS A 257 -10.95 13.69 4.12
C LYS A 257 -11.91 12.54 4.38
N PHE A 258 -11.41 11.32 4.33
CA PHE A 258 -12.16 10.11 4.65
C PHE A 258 -11.80 9.60 6.05
N PRO A 259 -12.60 8.69 6.66
CA PRO A 259 -12.34 8.20 8.00
C PRO A 259 -10.99 7.47 8.11
N ALA A 260 -10.32 7.65 9.23
CA ALA A 260 -9.14 6.85 9.55
C ALA A 260 -9.52 5.40 9.84
N ASN A 261 -8.57 4.48 9.60
CA ASN A 261 -8.70 3.07 9.99
C ASN A 261 -8.47 2.87 11.50
N GLY A 262 -8.51 1.62 11.97
CA GLY A 262 -8.36 1.26 13.38
C GLY A 262 -7.03 1.67 14.04
N TYR A 263 -5.98 1.96 13.25
CA TYR A 263 -4.71 2.47 13.75
C TYR A 263 -4.58 4.01 13.64
N GLY A 264 -5.61 4.71 13.16
CA GLY A 264 -5.60 6.17 13.02
C GLY A 264 -4.88 6.65 11.75
N LEU A 265 -4.75 5.79 10.74
CA LEU A 265 -4.19 6.10 9.42
C LEU A 265 -5.29 6.47 8.44
N TYR A 266 -5.06 7.51 7.66
CA TYR A 266 -5.97 8.01 6.64
C TYR A 266 -5.54 7.55 5.24
N ASP A 267 -6.50 7.48 4.33
CA ASP A 267 -6.28 7.25 2.90
C ASP A 267 -5.45 5.98 2.59
N MET A 268 -5.56 4.94 3.44
CA MET A 268 -4.93 3.64 3.21
C MET A 268 -5.57 2.87 2.04
N ALA A 269 -6.67 3.37 1.50
CA ALA A 269 -7.35 2.90 0.32
C ALA A 269 -7.89 4.10 -0.47
N GLY A 270 -7.75 4.07 -1.80
CA GLY A 270 -8.13 5.16 -2.69
C GLY A 270 -7.15 6.34 -2.68
N ASN A 271 -7.57 7.47 -3.22
CA ASN A 271 -6.84 8.72 -3.42
C ASN A 271 -5.59 8.54 -4.31
N VAL A 272 -4.47 8.05 -3.78
CA VAL A 272 -3.27 7.76 -4.57
C VAL A 272 -2.69 6.41 -4.23
N TRP A 273 -2.13 5.73 -5.23
CA TRP A 273 -1.21 4.62 -5.01
C TRP A 273 -0.02 5.05 -4.19
N GLU A 274 0.55 4.14 -3.41
CA GLU A 274 1.69 4.42 -2.57
C GLU A 274 2.81 3.42 -2.76
N TRP A 275 4.03 3.95 -2.98
CA TRP A 275 5.24 3.15 -3.11
C TRP A 275 5.55 2.36 -1.85
N CYS A 276 5.85 1.06 -2.05
CA CYS A 276 6.49 0.21 -1.06
C CYS A 276 7.94 -0.10 -1.45
N SER A 277 8.77 -0.45 -0.47
CA SER A 277 10.20 -0.74 -0.70
C SER A 277 10.46 -2.06 -1.44
N ASP A 278 9.47 -2.92 -1.55
CA ASP A 278 9.60 -4.27 -2.09
C ASP A 278 9.70 -4.27 -3.61
N TRP A 279 10.62 -5.08 -4.15
CA TRP A 279 10.55 -5.45 -5.55
C TRP A 279 9.27 -6.22 -5.85
N TYR A 280 8.68 -6.01 -7.02
CA TYR A 280 7.52 -6.76 -7.45
C TYR A 280 7.90 -8.12 -8.04
N ARG A 281 7.21 -9.16 -7.58
CA ARG A 281 7.13 -10.49 -8.20
C ARG A 281 5.74 -11.07 -7.98
N PRO A 282 5.07 -11.62 -9.00
CA PRO A 282 3.72 -12.18 -8.84
C PRO A 282 3.72 -13.48 -8.01
N ASP A 283 4.83 -14.21 -7.98
CA ASP A 283 4.98 -15.49 -7.30
C ASP A 283 5.53 -15.37 -5.85
N TYR A 284 5.75 -14.14 -5.35
CA TYR A 284 6.40 -13.94 -4.05
C TYR A 284 5.57 -14.49 -2.88
N TYR A 285 4.25 -14.28 -2.88
CA TYR A 285 3.38 -14.81 -1.83
C TYR A 285 3.36 -16.34 -1.83
N ALA A 286 3.36 -16.94 -3.02
CA ALA A 286 3.48 -18.41 -3.15
C ALA A 286 4.83 -18.93 -2.61
N GLN A 287 5.93 -18.16 -2.81
CA GLN A 287 7.24 -18.51 -2.24
C GLN A 287 7.21 -18.47 -0.71
N LEU A 288 6.64 -17.40 -0.11
CA LEU A 288 6.52 -17.29 1.35
C LEU A 288 5.65 -18.41 1.95
N ALA A 289 4.50 -18.66 1.35
CA ALA A 289 3.60 -19.74 1.79
C ALA A 289 4.25 -21.13 1.67
N LYS A 290 5.00 -21.37 0.59
CA LYS A 290 5.73 -22.64 0.39
C LYS A 290 6.85 -22.85 1.41
N ALA A 291 7.49 -21.78 1.87
CA ALA A 291 8.49 -21.84 2.93
C ALA A 291 7.87 -22.29 4.26
N GLY A 292 6.56 -22.07 4.44
CA GLY A 292 5.79 -22.47 5.61
C GLY A 292 6.05 -21.62 6.85
N GLY A 293 5.21 -21.79 7.86
CA GLY A 293 5.30 -21.03 9.11
C GLY A 293 4.89 -19.57 8.96
N VAL A 294 5.52 -18.69 9.73
CA VAL A 294 5.27 -17.24 9.74
C VAL A 294 6.45 -16.52 9.09
N ALA A 295 6.22 -15.78 8.02
CA ALA A 295 7.25 -14.95 7.39
C ALA A 295 7.58 -13.75 8.30
N MET A 296 8.83 -13.67 8.74
CA MET A 296 9.27 -12.66 9.71
C MET A 296 9.81 -11.42 9.00
N ASN A 297 9.17 -10.26 9.19
CA ASN A 297 9.58 -8.97 8.61
C ASN A 297 10.01 -9.09 7.14
N PRO A 298 9.18 -9.60 6.23
CA PRO A 298 9.60 -9.76 4.84
C PRO A 298 9.87 -8.41 4.19
N HIS A 299 10.97 -8.33 3.43
CA HIS A 299 11.42 -7.14 2.69
C HIS A 299 11.30 -7.31 1.17
N GLY A 300 10.40 -8.18 0.74
CA GLY A 300 10.22 -8.49 -0.68
C GLY A 300 11.27 -9.47 -1.24
N PRO A 301 11.13 -9.83 -2.52
CA PRO A 301 12.07 -10.70 -3.20
C PRO A 301 13.39 -9.99 -3.48
N HIS A 302 14.48 -10.75 -3.65
CA HIS A 302 15.81 -10.19 -3.94
C HIS A 302 15.91 -9.50 -5.30
N SER A 303 15.06 -9.85 -6.25
CA SER A 303 15.05 -9.27 -7.60
C SER A 303 13.64 -9.14 -8.13
N PRO A 304 13.36 -8.08 -8.93
CA PRO A 304 12.06 -7.91 -9.57
C PRO A 304 11.86 -8.97 -10.66
N PHE A 305 10.60 -9.29 -10.90
CA PHE A 305 10.18 -10.06 -12.06
C PHE A 305 8.72 -9.78 -12.40
N ASP A 306 8.45 -9.43 -13.62
CA ASP A 306 7.11 -9.30 -14.17
C ASP A 306 7.05 -10.04 -15.50
N PRO A 307 6.30 -11.15 -15.61
CA PRO A 307 6.25 -11.92 -16.86
C PRO A 307 5.62 -11.16 -18.03
N SER A 308 4.81 -10.13 -17.76
CA SER A 308 4.23 -9.28 -18.81
C SER A 308 5.22 -8.25 -19.36
N GLU A 309 6.22 -7.84 -18.55
CA GLU A 309 7.24 -6.86 -18.92
C GLU A 309 8.58 -7.27 -18.29
N PRO A 310 9.21 -8.34 -18.81
CA PRO A 310 10.33 -9.02 -18.14
C PRO A 310 11.62 -8.19 -18.08
N ASN A 311 11.73 -7.14 -18.89
CA ASN A 311 12.88 -6.24 -18.91
C ASN A 311 12.73 -5.03 -17.96
N GLU A 312 11.52 -4.81 -17.44
CA GLU A 312 11.24 -3.67 -16.57
C GLU A 312 11.43 -4.02 -15.10
N LYS A 313 12.07 -3.11 -14.37
CA LYS A 313 12.25 -3.24 -12.92
C LYS A 313 11.09 -2.54 -12.22
N LYS A 314 10.26 -3.34 -11.56
CA LYS A 314 9.08 -2.81 -10.87
C LYS A 314 9.15 -3.00 -9.38
N ARG A 315 8.60 -2.00 -8.67
CA ARG A 315 8.32 -2.09 -7.24
C ARG A 315 6.83 -2.16 -6.99
N VAL A 316 6.50 -2.61 -5.80
CA VAL A 316 5.11 -2.72 -5.35
C VAL A 316 4.56 -1.35 -5.04
N HIS A 317 3.30 -1.10 -5.42
CA HIS A 317 2.46 -0.06 -4.80
C HIS A 317 1.18 -0.64 -4.24
N ARG A 318 0.62 0.07 -3.26
CA ARG A 318 -0.53 -0.39 -2.51
C ARG A 318 -1.59 0.70 -2.38
N GLY A 319 -2.79 0.30 -1.96
CA GLY A 319 -3.89 1.18 -1.61
C GLY A 319 -4.88 1.50 -2.73
N GLY A 320 -4.50 1.39 -3.99
CA GLY A 320 -5.33 1.89 -5.09
C GLY A 320 -5.31 3.42 -5.17
N SER A 321 -6.15 4.00 -6.03
CA SER A 321 -6.19 5.44 -6.22
C SER A 321 -7.60 5.94 -6.56
N PHE A 322 -7.76 7.24 -6.74
CA PHE A 322 -9.00 7.86 -7.21
C PHE A 322 -9.47 7.33 -8.58
N LEU A 323 -8.61 6.66 -9.34
CA LEU A 323 -8.97 6.02 -10.62
C LEU A 323 -9.53 4.60 -10.45
N CYS A 324 -9.47 4.04 -9.24
CA CYS A 324 -9.93 2.69 -8.98
C CYS A 324 -11.46 2.63 -8.83
N ASN A 325 -12.06 1.62 -9.43
CA ASN A 325 -13.50 1.38 -9.47
C ASN A 325 -13.79 -0.11 -9.69
N ASP A 326 -15.05 -0.50 -9.68
CA ASP A 326 -15.50 -1.88 -9.92
C ASP A 326 -15.52 -2.28 -11.41
N GLN A 327 -15.37 -1.33 -12.33
CA GLN A 327 -15.39 -1.58 -13.78
C GLN A 327 -14.02 -1.96 -14.34
N TYR A 328 -12.93 -1.43 -13.74
CA TYR A 328 -11.58 -1.59 -14.28
C TYR A 328 -10.54 -1.99 -13.23
N CYS A 329 -10.53 -1.37 -12.06
CA CYS A 329 -9.49 -1.56 -11.06
C CYS A 329 -10.07 -1.47 -9.65
N SER A 330 -10.34 -2.59 -8.99
CA SER A 330 -10.85 -2.61 -7.60
C SER A 330 -9.74 -2.68 -6.54
N ARG A 331 -8.53 -2.18 -6.85
CA ARG A 331 -7.37 -2.34 -5.96
C ARG A 331 -7.35 -1.42 -4.74
N TYR A 332 -8.48 -0.78 -4.41
CA TYR A 332 -8.80 -0.26 -3.07
C TYR A 332 -9.21 -1.37 -2.08
N ILE A 333 -9.37 -2.61 -2.55
CA ILE A 333 -9.54 -3.80 -1.70
C ILE A 333 -8.21 -4.07 -0.99
N VAL A 334 -8.27 -4.20 0.35
CA VAL A 334 -7.08 -4.47 1.15
C VAL A 334 -6.47 -5.83 0.79
N GLY A 335 -5.14 -5.93 0.76
CA GLY A 335 -4.45 -7.15 0.32
C GLY A 335 -4.17 -7.19 -1.19
N THR A 336 -4.85 -6.37 -2.01
CA THR A 336 -4.52 -6.27 -3.43
C THR A 336 -3.22 -5.51 -3.68
N ARG A 337 -2.55 -5.82 -4.79
CA ARG A 337 -1.22 -5.32 -5.15
C ARG A 337 -1.26 -4.54 -6.44
N GLY A 338 -0.45 -3.49 -6.52
CA GLY A 338 -0.09 -2.82 -7.76
C GLY A 338 1.41 -2.93 -8.01
N LYS A 339 1.82 -2.51 -9.19
CA LYS A 339 3.23 -2.54 -9.61
C LYS A 339 3.54 -1.34 -10.51
N GLY A 340 4.73 -0.77 -10.40
CA GLY A 340 5.17 0.33 -11.24
C GLY A 340 6.66 0.28 -11.55
N GLU A 341 7.01 0.71 -12.75
CA GLU A 341 8.39 0.91 -13.16
C GLU A 341 9.01 2.01 -12.28
N VAL A 342 10.23 1.77 -11.79
CA VAL A 342 10.86 2.57 -10.74
C VAL A 342 11.13 4.03 -11.12
N ASN A 343 11.38 4.32 -12.40
CA ASN A 343 11.69 5.67 -12.87
C ASN A 343 10.47 6.41 -13.46
N THR A 344 9.26 5.87 -13.27
CA THR A 344 8.04 6.47 -13.80
C THR A 344 7.13 6.94 -12.66
N GLY A 345 6.84 8.23 -12.63
CA GLY A 345 5.75 8.81 -11.83
C GLY A 345 4.45 8.84 -12.62
N THR A 346 3.33 8.94 -11.93
CA THR A 346 2.02 9.19 -12.53
C THR A 346 1.20 10.14 -11.68
N ASN A 347 0.17 10.78 -12.25
CA ASN A 347 -0.66 11.74 -11.51
C ASN A 347 -1.62 11.12 -10.48
N HIS A 348 -1.47 9.83 -10.19
CA HIS A 348 -2.20 9.10 -9.15
C HIS A 348 -1.29 8.25 -8.23
N LEU A 349 0.03 8.51 -8.24
CA LEU A 349 1.02 7.75 -7.50
C LEU A 349 1.86 8.68 -6.63
N GLY A 350 1.82 8.44 -5.33
CA GLY A 350 2.55 9.12 -4.28
C GLY A 350 3.20 8.11 -3.32
N PHE A 351 3.33 8.49 -2.05
CA PHE A 351 3.94 7.63 -1.03
C PHE A 351 3.68 8.16 0.38
N ARG A 352 3.88 7.32 1.38
CA ARG A 352 4.06 7.70 2.80
C ARG A 352 5.30 7.03 3.34
N CYS A 353 5.79 7.53 4.48
CA CYS A 353 7.00 6.99 5.10
C CYS A 353 6.70 6.29 6.41
N VAL A 354 7.65 5.43 6.79
CA VAL A 354 7.74 4.79 8.10
C VAL A 354 9.06 5.12 8.77
N LYS A 355 9.12 4.93 10.08
CA LYS A 355 10.33 5.13 10.87
C LYS A 355 10.44 4.02 11.92
N ASP A 356 11.61 3.40 11.98
CA ASP A 356 11.89 2.41 13.01
C ASP A 356 12.09 3.08 14.37
N PRO A 357 11.76 2.40 15.48
CA PRO A 357 11.86 2.96 16.83
C PRO A 357 13.25 3.53 17.14
N ASP A 358 14.31 2.85 16.68
CA ASP A 358 15.70 3.17 16.96
C ASP A 358 16.37 4.04 15.89
N MET A 359 15.63 4.42 14.83
CA MET A 359 16.16 5.26 13.76
C MET A 359 16.40 6.68 14.28
N LYS A 360 17.67 7.08 14.35
CA LYS A 360 18.03 8.46 14.73
C LYS A 360 17.42 9.44 13.74
N THR A 361 16.89 10.56 14.26
CA THR A 361 16.55 11.68 13.39
C THR A 361 17.81 12.13 12.67
N ALA A 362 17.79 12.20 11.34
CA ALA A 362 18.79 12.95 10.63
C ALA A 362 18.71 14.38 11.20
N GLY A 363 19.80 14.87 11.77
CA GLY A 363 19.86 16.28 12.20
C GLY A 363 19.69 17.20 11.00
N PRO A 364 19.21 18.43 11.22
CA PRO A 364 19.05 19.41 10.18
C PRO A 364 20.37 19.70 9.46
#